data_d2d3bc0b09ac76c0efc2b032118d69ec
#
_entry.id   d2d3bc0b09ac76c0efc2b032118d69ec
#
_cell.length_a   1.000
_cell.length_b   1.000
_cell.length_c   1.000
_cell.angle_alpha   90.00
_cell.angle_beta   90.00
_cell.angle_gamma   90.00
#
_symmetry.space_group_name_H-M   'P 1'
#
loop_
_entity.id
_entity.type
_entity.pdbx_description
1 polymer ?
#
loop_
_entity_poly.entity_id
_entity_poly.type
_entity_poly.pdbx_seq_one_letter_code
_entity_poly.pdbx_strand_id
1 'polypeptide(L)'
;IMICSRLDHSAKGCILFFVQLLRSMYHLATSNICIIDSYWPAVSMLKHKKSLKVIQIWHSIGKMKKSGYQSLGKKSGRKPEFAGYLKMHKNYDYFIGGAPVWNKYYAEAFNIDESRILNYGLPRIDYLIKTQDSNRAKFFEEFPGLIGKKIVLYAPTFRKKMKSHWHDILRASKYDDIIIIVKNHP
;
A
#
# COMPACT_ATOMS: atom_id res chain seq x y z
N ILE A 1 1.90 18.47 4.50
CA ILE A 1 3.01 17.81 5.20
C ILE A 1 2.86 16.32 5.01
N MET A 2 3.91 15.68 4.53
CA MET A 2 3.97 14.22 4.38
C MET A 2 4.80 13.64 5.53
N ILE A 3 4.27 12.65 6.24
CA ILE A 3 4.97 11.96 7.33
C ILE A 3 4.96 10.48 7.01
N CYS A 4 6.15 9.90 6.94
CA CYS A 4 6.36 8.46 6.77
C CYS A 4 7.37 8.03 7.84
N SER A 5 6.99 7.09 8.70
CA SER A 5 7.89 6.55 9.72
C SER A 5 7.91 5.03 9.65
N ARG A 6 9.10 4.45 9.65
CA ARG A 6 9.31 3.02 9.85
C ARG A 6 9.93 2.81 11.21
N LEU A 7 9.49 1.79 11.92
CA LEU A 7 10.15 1.35 13.15
C LEU A 7 11.43 0.62 12.76
N ASP A 8 12.55 1.23 13.09
CA ASP A 8 13.84 0.57 13.12
C ASP A 8 14.13 0.15 14.57
N HIS A 9 14.53 -1.09 14.79
CA HIS A 9 14.76 -1.66 16.12
C HIS A 9 16.05 -1.21 16.79
N SER A 10 16.81 -0.29 16.18
CA SER A 10 17.92 0.40 16.83
C SER A 10 17.42 1.44 17.86
N ALA A 11 18.20 1.73 18.91
CA ALA A 11 17.84 2.74 19.89
C ALA A 11 17.57 4.11 19.23
N LYS A 12 18.41 4.52 18.28
CA LYS A 12 18.24 5.75 17.49
C LYS A 12 16.96 5.72 16.66
N GLY A 13 16.66 4.58 16.03
CA GLY A 13 15.45 4.39 15.24
C GLY A 13 14.18 4.47 16.09
N CYS A 14 14.17 3.91 17.28
CA CYS A 14 13.07 4.02 18.24
C CYS A 14 12.82 5.48 18.67
N ILE A 15 13.86 6.25 18.97
CA ILE A 15 13.73 7.67 19.33
C ILE A 15 13.15 8.47 18.15
N LEU A 16 13.71 8.29 16.95
CA LEU A 16 13.22 8.97 15.76
C LEU A 16 11.75 8.60 15.46
N PHE A 17 11.39 7.34 15.60
CA PHE A 17 10.01 6.89 15.45
C PHE A 17 9.07 7.59 16.44
N PHE A 18 9.47 7.69 17.72
CA PHE A 18 8.68 8.37 18.74
C PHE A 18 8.49 9.87 18.44
N VAL A 19 9.56 10.56 18.05
CA VAL A 19 9.49 11.98 17.63
C VAL A 19 8.54 12.15 16.44
N GLN A 20 8.64 11.28 15.42
CA GLN A 20 7.76 11.32 14.27
C GLN A 20 6.30 10.99 14.65
N LEU A 21 6.08 10.11 15.61
CA LEU A 21 4.74 9.81 16.13
C LEU A 21 4.12 11.06 16.77
N LEU A 22 4.83 11.74 17.66
CA LEU A 22 4.35 12.97 18.28
C LEU A 22 4.06 14.07 17.23
N ARG A 23 4.98 14.25 16.29
CA ARG A 23 4.81 15.19 15.18
C ARG A 23 3.57 14.87 14.34
N SER A 24 3.35 13.60 14.02
CA SER A 24 2.18 13.18 13.25
C SER A 24 0.87 13.38 14.03
N MET A 25 0.87 13.15 15.33
CA MET A 25 -0.28 13.43 16.18
C MET A 25 -0.59 14.94 16.26
N TYR A 26 0.42 15.79 16.37
CA TYR A 26 0.25 17.25 16.31
C TYR A 26 -0.39 17.68 15.00
N HIS A 27 0.10 17.17 13.86
CA HIS A 27 -0.47 17.50 12.56
C HIS A 27 -1.88 16.94 12.38
N LEU A 28 -2.16 15.75 12.90
CA LEU A 28 -3.51 15.19 12.89
C LEU A 28 -4.50 16.09 13.66
N ALA A 29 -4.08 16.61 14.82
CA ALA A 29 -4.90 17.48 15.66
C ALA A 29 -5.15 18.88 15.04
N THR A 30 -4.19 19.41 14.31
CA THR A 30 -4.23 20.77 13.75
C THR A 30 -4.76 20.85 12.32
N SER A 31 -4.69 19.76 11.53
CA SER A 31 -5.10 19.72 10.12
C SER A 31 -6.62 19.67 9.95
N ASN A 32 -7.11 20.16 8.81
CA ASN A 32 -8.51 19.99 8.40
C ASN A 32 -8.71 18.80 7.46
N ILE A 33 -7.62 18.31 6.84
CA ILE A 33 -7.64 17.13 5.96
C ILE A 33 -6.49 16.22 6.36
N CYS A 34 -6.79 14.95 6.51
CA CYS A 34 -5.81 13.88 6.74
C CYS A 34 -5.98 12.81 5.65
N ILE A 35 -4.96 12.61 4.83
CA ILE A 35 -4.94 11.58 3.79
C ILE A 35 -4.03 10.46 4.28
N ILE A 36 -4.53 9.22 4.27
CA ILE A 36 -3.80 8.03 4.70
C ILE A 36 -3.90 6.92 3.65
N ASP A 37 -2.85 6.15 3.48
CA ASP A 37 -2.79 5.00 2.58
C ASP A 37 -2.81 3.66 3.31
N SER A 38 -2.69 3.69 4.62
CA SER A 38 -2.60 2.52 5.49
C SER A 38 -3.47 2.69 6.73
N TYR A 39 -3.64 1.60 7.50
CA TYR A 39 -4.27 1.70 8.81
C TYR A 39 -3.35 2.41 9.80
N TRP A 40 -3.84 3.49 10.40
CA TRP A 40 -3.14 4.23 11.45
C TRP A 40 -3.99 4.31 12.73
N PRO A 41 -3.54 3.66 13.83
CA PRO A 41 -4.31 3.61 15.08
C PRO A 41 -4.71 4.97 15.65
N ALA A 42 -3.85 6.00 15.53
CA ALA A 42 -4.16 7.33 16.02
C ALA A 42 -5.41 7.93 15.36
N VAL A 43 -5.61 7.70 14.07
CA VAL A 43 -6.83 8.09 13.36
C VAL A 43 -8.06 7.37 13.92
N SER A 44 -7.93 6.06 14.13
CA SER A 44 -9.08 5.23 14.51
C SER A 44 -9.47 5.36 15.98
N MET A 45 -8.50 5.54 16.88
CA MET A 45 -8.70 5.50 18.33
C MET A 45 -9.01 6.85 18.94
N LEU A 46 -8.44 7.92 18.39
CA LEU A 46 -8.58 9.26 18.96
C LEU A 46 -9.89 9.92 18.53
N LYS A 47 -10.36 10.85 19.36
CA LYS A 47 -11.45 11.74 19.00
C LYS A 47 -10.89 12.94 18.26
N HIS A 48 -11.39 13.21 17.07
CA HIS A 48 -10.92 14.29 16.24
C HIS A 48 -11.85 15.51 16.31
N LYS A 49 -11.32 16.69 15.96
CA LYS A 49 -12.15 17.89 15.77
C LYS A 49 -13.14 17.70 14.62
N LYS A 50 -14.30 18.33 14.70
CA LYS A 50 -15.39 18.18 13.70
C LYS A 50 -14.99 18.61 12.28
N SER A 51 -14.04 19.54 12.17
CA SER A 51 -13.57 20.06 10.88
C SER A 51 -12.57 19.12 10.17
N LEU A 52 -11.98 18.13 10.87
CA LEU A 52 -11.07 17.19 10.24
C LEU A 52 -11.83 16.23 9.34
N LYS A 53 -11.38 16.10 8.09
CA LYS A 53 -11.81 15.08 7.14
C LYS A 53 -10.69 14.07 6.93
N VAL A 54 -11.00 12.81 7.18
CA VAL A 54 -10.05 11.69 7.00
C VAL A 54 -10.39 10.94 5.72
N ILE A 55 -9.43 10.90 4.80
CA ILE A 55 -9.56 10.26 3.49
C ILE A 55 -8.59 9.09 3.41
N GLN A 56 -9.12 7.89 3.27
CA GLN A 56 -8.34 6.68 3.02
C GLN A 56 -8.19 6.47 1.52
N ILE A 57 -6.97 6.49 1.01
CA ILE A 57 -6.69 6.25 -0.41
C ILE A 57 -6.22 4.82 -0.71
N TRP A 58 -5.91 4.06 0.35
CA TRP A 58 -5.36 2.70 0.26
C TRP A 58 -4.10 2.62 -0.61
N HIS A 59 -3.57 1.42 -0.78
CA HIS A 59 -2.31 1.22 -1.52
C HIS A 59 -2.37 0.09 -2.56
N SER A 60 -3.50 -0.61 -2.65
CA SER A 60 -3.68 -1.70 -3.63
C SER A 60 -4.50 -1.24 -4.82
N ILE A 61 -4.11 -1.70 -6.01
CA ILE A 61 -4.91 -1.58 -7.22
C ILE A 61 -6.03 -2.62 -7.14
N GLY A 62 -7.23 -2.19 -6.79
CA GLY A 62 -8.37 -3.08 -6.58
C GLY A 62 -8.33 -3.87 -5.26
N LYS A 63 -9.27 -4.77 -5.08
CA LYS A 63 -9.51 -5.52 -3.84
C LYS A 63 -9.39 -7.03 -4.03
N MET A 64 -8.26 -7.48 -4.54
CA MET A 64 -8.01 -8.89 -4.85
C MET A 64 -7.77 -9.77 -3.62
N LYS A 65 -7.28 -9.20 -2.51
CA LYS A 65 -7.00 -9.95 -1.27
C LYS A 65 -7.95 -9.52 -0.16
N LYS A 66 -8.41 -10.49 0.65
CA LYS A 66 -9.14 -10.20 1.88
C LYS A 66 -8.22 -9.46 2.85
N SER A 67 -8.69 -8.33 3.39
CA SER A 67 -7.97 -7.52 4.38
C SER A 67 -8.96 -6.88 5.36
N GLY A 68 -8.44 -6.20 6.36
CA GLY A 68 -9.28 -5.54 7.36
C GLY A 68 -10.25 -6.52 8.02
N TYR A 69 -11.51 -6.13 8.13
CA TYR A 69 -12.56 -6.95 8.74
C TYR A 69 -12.81 -8.29 8.04
N GLN A 70 -12.58 -8.39 6.73
CA GLN A 70 -12.72 -9.65 5.98
C GLN A 70 -11.69 -10.72 6.37
N SER A 71 -10.61 -10.34 7.05
CA SER A 71 -9.52 -11.23 7.46
C SER A 71 -9.43 -11.46 8.96
N LEU A 72 -10.35 -10.89 9.75
CA LEU A 72 -10.35 -11.07 11.22
C LEU A 72 -10.42 -12.55 11.60
N GLY A 73 -9.64 -12.93 12.60
CA GLY A 73 -9.56 -14.30 13.11
C GLY A 73 -8.91 -15.30 12.16
N LYS A 74 -8.51 -14.89 10.94
CA LYS A 74 -7.81 -15.76 10.00
C LYS A 74 -6.30 -15.73 10.23
N LYS A 75 -5.59 -16.76 9.74
CA LYS A 75 -4.13 -16.92 9.90
C LYS A 75 -3.29 -15.72 9.43
N SER A 76 -3.77 -14.96 8.46
CA SER A 76 -3.11 -13.74 7.92
C SER A 76 -3.73 -12.44 8.44
N GLY A 77 -4.76 -12.51 9.26
CA GLY A 77 -5.48 -11.35 9.79
C GLY A 77 -5.14 -11.03 11.24
N ARG A 78 -5.75 -9.97 11.74
CA ARG A 78 -5.65 -9.60 13.16
C ARG A 78 -6.60 -10.42 14.01
N LYS A 79 -6.26 -10.61 15.29
CA LYS A 79 -7.20 -11.15 16.27
C LYS A 79 -8.37 -10.17 16.44
N PRO A 80 -9.63 -10.67 16.53
CA PRO A 80 -10.82 -9.82 16.67
C PRO A 80 -10.74 -8.86 17.86
N GLU A 81 -10.20 -9.31 18.99
CA GLU A 81 -10.05 -8.51 20.21
C GLU A 81 -9.16 -7.29 19.96
N PHE A 82 -8.01 -7.47 19.29
CA PHE A 82 -7.13 -6.38 18.93
C PHE A 82 -7.76 -5.39 17.95
N ALA A 83 -8.54 -5.90 16.99
CA ALA A 83 -9.26 -5.03 16.06
C ALA A 83 -10.30 -4.17 16.78
N GLY A 84 -10.98 -4.74 17.79
CA GLY A 84 -11.91 -4.03 18.66
C GLY A 84 -11.23 -2.95 19.49
N TYR A 85 -10.18 -3.31 20.26
CA TYR A 85 -9.41 -2.35 21.06
C TYR A 85 -8.85 -1.19 20.24
N LEU A 86 -8.30 -1.46 19.08
CA LEU A 86 -7.72 -0.45 18.19
C LEU A 86 -8.76 0.25 17.32
N LYS A 87 -10.05 -0.05 17.48
CA LYS A 87 -11.17 0.51 16.69
C LYS A 87 -10.82 0.50 15.18
N MET A 88 -10.37 -0.66 14.70
CA MET A 88 -9.77 -0.81 13.38
C MET A 88 -10.65 -0.16 12.29
N HIS A 89 -10.03 0.69 11.45
CA HIS A 89 -10.66 1.41 10.34
C HIS A 89 -11.80 2.38 10.71
N LYS A 90 -11.94 2.76 11.98
CA LYS A 90 -12.89 3.77 12.40
C LYS A 90 -12.41 5.18 11.97
N ASN A 91 -13.36 6.12 11.91
CA ASN A 91 -13.13 7.55 11.65
C ASN A 91 -12.66 7.90 10.23
N TYR A 92 -12.90 7.08 9.23
CA TYR A 92 -12.75 7.48 7.83
C TYR A 92 -14.01 8.22 7.37
N ASP A 93 -13.86 9.44 6.88
CA ASP A 93 -14.96 10.18 6.25
C ASP A 93 -15.19 9.69 4.83
N TYR A 94 -14.11 9.47 4.08
CA TYR A 94 -14.15 9.01 2.69
C TYR A 94 -13.10 7.93 2.43
N PHE A 95 -13.40 7.09 1.45
CA PHE A 95 -12.49 6.11 0.89
C PHE A 95 -12.38 6.32 -0.62
N ILE A 96 -11.16 6.38 -1.16
CA ILE A 96 -10.97 6.49 -2.60
C ILE A 96 -10.89 5.10 -3.21
N GLY A 97 -11.88 4.75 -4.01
CA GLY A 97 -11.94 3.52 -4.78
C GLY A 97 -11.48 3.73 -6.21
N GLY A 98 -10.84 2.71 -6.80
CA GLY A 98 -10.39 2.75 -8.19
C GLY A 98 -11.51 2.53 -9.19
N ALA A 99 -12.54 1.75 -8.84
CA ALA A 99 -13.68 1.45 -9.69
C ALA A 99 -14.87 0.95 -8.87
N PRO A 100 -16.12 1.18 -9.30
CA PRO A 100 -17.34 0.79 -8.58
C PRO A 100 -17.45 -0.69 -8.26
N VAL A 101 -16.91 -1.56 -9.12
CA VAL A 101 -16.92 -3.03 -8.92
C VAL A 101 -16.26 -3.46 -7.60
N TRP A 102 -15.39 -2.61 -7.03
CA TRP A 102 -14.68 -2.90 -5.77
C TRP A 102 -15.39 -2.34 -4.54
N ASN A 103 -16.41 -1.47 -4.67
CA ASN A 103 -17.01 -0.75 -3.56
C ASN A 103 -17.51 -1.67 -2.45
N LYS A 104 -18.30 -2.68 -2.80
CA LYS A 104 -18.81 -3.68 -1.86
C LYS A 104 -17.67 -4.30 -1.01
N TYR A 105 -16.57 -4.65 -1.66
CA TYR A 105 -15.43 -5.30 -0.99
C TYR A 105 -14.63 -4.34 -0.13
N TYR A 106 -14.56 -3.05 -0.50
CA TYR A 106 -13.99 -2.02 0.36
C TYR A 106 -14.89 -1.73 1.55
N ALA A 107 -16.21 -1.62 1.35
CA ALA A 107 -17.17 -1.43 2.42
C ALA A 107 -17.06 -2.52 3.49
N GLU A 108 -17.05 -3.79 3.08
CA GLU A 108 -16.85 -4.94 3.97
C GLU A 108 -15.49 -4.92 4.67
N ALA A 109 -14.40 -4.63 3.94
CA ALA A 109 -13.05 -4.67 4.47
C ALA A 109 -12.75 -3.58 5.50
N PHE A 110 -13.31 -2.40 5.30
CA PHE A 110 -13.03 -1.22 6.11
C PHE A 110 -14.20 -0.81 7.01
N ASN A 111 -15.31 -1.55 6.95
CA ASN A 111 -16.54 -1.25 7.69
C ASN A 111 -16.97 0.21 7.48
N ILE A 112 -17.05 0.61 6.23
CA ILE A 112 -17.45 1.94 5.78
C ILE A 112 -18.68 1.82 4.89
N ASP A 113 -19.58 2.78 4.96
CA ASP A 113 -20.74 2.86 4.08
C ASP A 113 -20.31 3.07 2.62
N GLU A 114 -20.93 2.35 1.67
CA GLU A 114 -20.59 2.46 0.25
C GLU A 114 -20.76 3.87 -0.30
N SER A 115 -21.69 4.66 0.23
CA SER A 115 -21.91 6.07 -0.15
C SER A 115 -20.70 6.97 0.13
N ARG A 116 -19.80 6.55 1.01
CA ARG A 116 -18.55 7.25 1.32
C ARG A 116 -17.38 6.82 0.44
N ILE A 117 -17.57 5.86 -0.46
CA ILE A 117 -16.55 5.38 -1.38
C ILE A 117 -16.64 6.19 -2.68
N LEU A 118 -15.62 6.99 -2.94
CA LEU A 118 -15.55 7.88 -4.09
C LEU A 118 -14.66 7.24 -5.17
N ASN A 119 -15.21 7.04 -6.37
CA ASN A 119 -14.51 6.37 -7.46
C ASN A 119 -13.82 7.40 -8.38
N TYR A 120 -12.76 8.04 -7.88
CA TYR A 120 -11.98 9.04 -8.60
C TYR A 120 -10.68 8.48 -9.22
N GLY A 121 -10.54 7.15 -9.26
CA GLY A 121 -9.29 6.53 -9.66
C GLY A 121 -8.31 6.42 -8.49
N LEU A 122 -7.10 6.02 -8.80
CA LEU A 122 -6.04 5.83 -7.81
C LEU A 122 -4.85 6.74 -8.17
N PRO A 123 -4.43 7.65 -7.31
CA PRO A 123 -3.33 8.59 -7.59
C PRO A 123 -2.03 7.92 -8.05
N ARG A 124 -1.77 6.71 -7.56
CA ARG A 124 -0.63 5.90 -7.97
C ARG A 124 -0.69 5.50 -9.46
N ILE A 125 -1.88 5.20 -9.96
CA ILE A 125 -2.08 4.82 -11.37
C ILE A 125 -1.90 6.04 -12.25
N ASP A 126 -2.45 7.20 -11.87
CA ASP A 126 -2.27 8.45 -12.60
C ASP A 126 -0.78 8.83 -12.70
N TYR A 127 -0.05 8.66 -11.59
CA TYR A 127 1.39 8.88 -11.57
C TYR A 127 2.12 7.94 -12.55
N LEU A 128 1.81 6.63 -12.51
CA LEU A 128 2.44 5.66 -13.39
C LEU A 128 2.18 5.98 -14.87
N ILE A 129 0.93 6.31 -15.23
CA ILE A 129 0.57 6.66 -16.60
C ILE A 129 1.30 7.93 -17.04
N LYS A 130 1.29 8.98 -16.22
CA LYS A 130 1.94 10.26 -16.54
C LYS A 130 3.47 10.15 -16.67
N THR A 131 4.09 9.23 -15.96
CA THR A 131 5.55 9.10 -15.93
C THR A 131 6.08 7.94 -16.76
N GLN A 132 5.21 7.19 -17.45
CA GLN A 132 5.59 5.98 -18.17
C GLN A 132 6.76 6.21 -19.14
N ASP A 133 6.66 7.20 -20.01
CA ASP A 133 7.68 7.46 -21.04
C ASP A 133 9.00 7.97 -20.42
N SER A 134 8.90 8.88 -19.45
CA SER A 134 10.08 9.40 -18.75
C SER A 134 10.79 8.34 -17.93
N ASN A 135 10.05 7.43 -17.28
CA ASN A 135 10.62 6.31 -16.52
C ASN A 135 11.25 5.28 -17.47
N ARG A 136 10.62 5.04 -18.64
CA ARG A 136 11.18 4.18 -19.68
C ARG A 136 12.49 4.74 -20.21
N ALA A 137 12.55 6.04 -20.51
CA ALA A 137 13.77 6.70 -20.96
C ALA A 137 14.90 6.56 -19.94
N LYS A 138 14.63 6.90 -18.68
CA LYS A 138 15.60 6.75 -17.57
C LYS A 138 16.09 5.31 -17.40
N PHE A 139 15.20 4.34 -17.52
CA PHE A 139 15.55 2.93 -17.42
C PHE A 139 16.56 2.53 -18.51
N PHE A 140 16.35 2.93 -19.76
CA PHE A 140 17.27 2.60 -20.83
C PHE A 140 18.54 3.48 -20.83
N GLU A 141 18.51 4.65 -20.23
CA GLU A 141 19.70 5.45 -19.95
C GLU A 141 20.61 4.73 -18.93
N GLU A 142 20.01 4.19 -17.87
CA GLU A 142 20.71 3.43 -16.82
C GLU A 142 21.19 2.05 -17.33
N PHE A 143 20.40 1.42 -18.21
CA PHE A 143 20.68 0.06 -18.75
C PHE A 143 20.68 0.05 -20.29
N PRO A 144 21.65 0.70 -20.96
CA PRO A 144 21.67 0.81 -22.42
C PRO A 144 21.78 -0.54 -23.16
N GLY A 145 22.42 -1.53 -22.54
CA GLY A 145 22.54 -2.89 -23.09
C GLY A 145 21.22 -3.68 -23.19
N LEU A 146 20.13 -3.13 -22.66
CA LEU A 146 18.79 -3.72 -22.72
C LEU A 146 17.95 -3.19 -23.88
N ILE A 147 18.44 -2.18 -24.61
CA ILE A 147 17.73 -1.61 -25.77
C ILE A 147 17.57 -2.71 -26.83
N GLY A 148 16.35 -2.88 -27.32
CA GLY A 148 16.02 -3.89 -28.34
C GLY A 148 15.84 -5.33 -27.82
N LYS A 149 16.13 -5.59 -26.54
CA LYS A 149 15.90 -6.89 -25.92
C LYS A 149 14.46 -7.05 -25.45
N LYS A 150 13.95 -8.30 -25.45
CA LYS A 150 12.70 -8.66 -24.78
C LYS A 150 12.93 -8.75 -23.28
N ILE A 151 12.24 -7.92 -22.51
CA ILE A 151 12.40 -7.87 -21.06
C ILE A 151 11.23 -8.59 -20.40
N VAL A 152 11.55 -9.61 -19.60
CA VAL A 152 10.58 -10.36 -18.77
C VAL A 152 10.82 -10.04 -17.31
N LEU A 153 9.81 -9.48 -16.63
CA LEU A 153 9.87 -9.22 -15.20
C LEU A 153 9.33 -10.42 -14.42
N TYR A 154 10.19 -11.10 -13.67
CA TYR A 154 9.79 -12.09 -12.68
C TYR A 154 9.69 -11.45 -11.30
N ALA A 155 8.45 -11.20 -10.85
CA ALA A 155 8.15 -10.59 -9.56
C ALA A 155 7.26 -11.52 -8.70
N PRO A 156 7.82 -12.57 -8.07
CA PRO A 156 7.06 -13.54 -7.31
C PRO A 156 6.42 -12.90 -6.07
N THR A 157 5.20 -13.32 -5.75
CA THR A 157 4.55 -12.94 -4.51
C THR A 157 5.16 -13.68 -3.32
N PHE A 158 5.21 -13.02 -2.16
CA PHE A 158 5.67 -13.66 -0.92
C PHE A 158 4.82 -14.88 -0.56
N ARG A 159 5.45 -16.04 -0.39
CA ARG A 159 4.85 -17.27 0.11
C ARG A 159 5.83 -17.98 1.05
N LYS A 160 5.43 -18.18 2.31
CA LYS A 160 6.27 -18.78 3.37
C LYS A 160 6.85 -20.17 3.07
N LYS A 161 6.34 -20.91 2.08
CA LYS A 161 6.69 -22.32 1.80
C LYS A 161 6.94 -22.63 0.32
N MET A 162 7.04 -21.62 -0.56
CA MET A 162 7.36 -21.92 -1.96
C MET A 162 8.87 -22.05 -2.16
N LYS A 163 9.27 -23.18 -2.73
CA LYS A 163 10.59 -23.29 -3.36
C LYS A 163 10.65 -22.27 -4.50
N SER A 164 11.73 -21.52 -4.57
CA SER A 164 11.98 -20.62 -5.69
C SER A 164 12.10 -21.42 -6.98
N HIS A 165 11.34 -21.06 -8.01
CA HIS A 165 11.46 -21.65 -9.35
C HIS A 165 12.61 -21.02 -10.15
N TRP A 166 13.67 -20.64 -9.47
CA TRP A 166 14.85 -20.00 -10.01
C TRP A 166 15.48 -20.78 -11.17
N HIS A 167 15.62 -22.11 -11.02
CA HIS A 167 16.21 -22.97 -12.02
C HIS A 167 15.36 -23.04 -13.30
N ASP A 168 14.04 -23.00 -13.18
CA ASP A 168 13.15 -23.01 -14.34
C ASP A 168 13.25 -21.70 -15.10
N ILE A 169 13.40 -20.58 -14.38
CA ILE A 169 13.57 -19.26 -14.96
C ILE A 169 14.93 -19.13 -15.65
N LEU A 170 16.01 -19.63 -15.04
CA LEU A 170 17.33 -19.67 -15.65
C LEU A 170 17.36 -20.54 -16.92
N ARG A 171 16.56 -21.61 -16.99
CA ARG A 171 16.41 -22.38 -18.23
C ARG A 171 15.72 -21.58 -19.33
N ALA A 172 14.76 -20.72 -18.99
CA ALA A 172 14.09 -19.84 -19.93
C ALA A 172 14.99 -18.70 -20.43
N SER A 173 16.07 -18.36 -19.72
CA SER A 173 17.03 -17.32 -20.11
C SER A 173 18.07 -17.76 -21.17
N LYS A 174 17.95 -18.97 -21.71
CA LYS A 174 18.85 -19.48 -22.78
C LYS A 174 18.64 -18.83 -24.15
N TYR A 175 17.67 -17.95 -24.26
CA TYR A 175 17.39 -17.21 -25.50
C TYR A 175 18.13 -15.87 -25.47
N ASP A 176 19.02 -15.64 -26.42
CA ASP A 176 19.92 -14.46 -26.50
C ASP A 176 19.19 -13.12 -26.60
N ASP A 177 17.91 -13.12 -27.01
CA ASP A 177 17.08 -11.93 -27.17
C ASP A 177 16.21 -11.62 -25.91
N ILE A 178 16.25 -12.50 -24.89
CA ILE A 178 15.40 -12.37 -23.69
C ILE A 178 16.26 -12.02 -22.47
N ILE A 179 15.90 -10.94 -21.79
CA ILE A 179 16.45 -10.55 -20.49
C ILE A 179 15.41 -10.77 -19.40
N ILE A 180 15.79 -11.49 -18.35
CA ILE A 180 14.92 -11.72 -17.21
C ILE A 180 15.36 -10.84 -16.04
N ILE A 181 14.49 -9.89 -15.66
CA ILE A 181 14.67 -9.07 -14.47
C ILE A 181 13.96 -9.74 -13.31
N VAL A 182 14.68 -9.98 -12.23
CA VAL A 182 14.14 -10.61 -11.02
C VAL A 182 13.97 -9.59 -9.92
N LYS A 183 12.72 -9.41 -9.49
CA LYS A 183 12.36 -8.56 -8.37
C LYS A 183 11.79 -9.42 -7.24
N ASN A 184 12.63 -9.83 -6.31
CA ASN A 184 12.18 -10.59 -5.15
C ASN A 184 11.28 -9.71 -4.25
N HIS A 185 10.36 -10.38 -3.54
CA HIS A 185 9.58 -9.72 -2.49
C HIS A 185 10.54 -9.43 -1.31
N PRO A 186 10.51 -8.19 -0.76
CA PRO A 186 11.32 -7.83 0.41
C PRO A 186 10.96 -8.66 1.64
#